data_aed793b61adb4f3c8e0f9f3048cbab32
#
_entry.id   aed793b61adb4f3c8e0f9f3048cbab32
#
_cell.length_a   1.000
_cell.length_b   1.000
_cell.length_c   1.000
_cell.angle_alpha   90.00
_cell.angle_beta   90.00
_cell.angle_gamma   90.00
#
_symmetry.space_group_name_H-M   'P 1'
#
loop_
_entity.id
_entity.type
_entity.pdbx_description
1 polymer ?
#
loop_
_entity_poly.entity_id
_entity_poly.type
_entity_poly.pdbx_seq_one_letter_code
_entity_poly.pdbx_strand_id
1 'polypeptide(L)'
;DAKQCFVPLVGDFHFNGHKLLSDHPDCAKTLAKYRINPGNVGKGKKHDTQFATMVELACKYDKAIRIGVNWGSMDQALLARLMDDNAKLSEPHDAHEVMLETVIRSALDSAKQAEDIGLAKEKIILSCKMSVVQDLITVYRSLSQRDNYALHLGLTEAGIGSKGIVASTAALSILLHDGIGDTIRISLTPEPGAAREKEVIVAQEILQTMGLRSFVPLVTACPGCGRTTSTYFQELASQIQNYLRTQMPAWKERYRGVEDMSVAVMGCVVNGPGESKHANIGISLPGTGERPVAPVYEDGEKTVTLKGDNIAEEFEELISAYIERTYSSR
;
A
#
# COMPACT_ATOMS: atom_id res chain seq x y z
N ASP A 1 17.02 17.10 -2.38
CA ASP A 1 16.76 18.46 -2.92
C ASP A 1 17.20 18.60 -4.38
N ALA A 2 18.34 18.01 -4.80
CA ALA A 2 18.80 18.09 -6.20
C ALA A 2 17.81 17.45 -7.21
N LYS A 3 16.93 16.53 -6.77
CA LYS A 3 15.90 15.88 -7.58
C LYS A 3 14.49 16.44 -7.32
N GLN A 4 14.36 17.52 -6.56
CA GLN A 4 13.08 18.12 -6.15
C GLN A 4 12.11 17.10 -5.53
N CYS A 5 12.64 16.09 -4.82
CA CYS A 5 11.86 15.08 -4.15
C CYS A 5 11.70 15.44 -2.67
N PHE A 6 10.47 15.71 -2.25
CA PHE A 6 10.10 16.12 -0.89
C PHE A 6 9.40 15.03 -0.09
N VAL A 7 9.53 13.77 -0.50
CA VAL A 7 8.93 12.63 0.20
C VAL A 7 9.55 12.52 1.61
N PRO A 8 8.73 12.47 2.68
CA PRO A 8 9.23 12.33 4.04
C PRO A 8 10.00 11.01 4.24
N LEU A 9 11.21 11.10 4.78
CA LEU A 9 12.06 9.95 5.03
C LEU A 9 11.78 9.34 6.41
N VAL A 10 11.68 8.01 6.47
CA VAL A 10 11.55 7.25 7.71
C VAL A 10 12.85 6.51 7.98
N GLY A 11 13.47 6.78 9.13
CA GLY A 11 14.64 6.03 9.58
C GLY A 11 14.22 4.66 10.13
N ASP A 12 14.65 3.58 9.50
CA ASP A 12 14.39 2.20 9.95
C ASP A 12 15.58 1.68 10.76
N PHE A 13 15.50 1.79 12.08
CA PHE A 13 16.59 1.52 12.98
C PHE A 13 16.53 0.12 13.56
N HIS A 14 17.70 -0.53 13.55
CA HIS A 14 17.98 -1.79 14.21
C HIS A 14 19.19 -1.59 15.15
N PHE A 15 19.29 -2.29 16.25
CA PHE A 15 20.40 -2.35 17.21
C PHE A 15 21.09 -1.03 17.59
N ASN A 16 21.55 -0.23 16.64
CA ASN A 16 22.37 0.97 16.85
C ASN A 16 21.61 2.30 16.64
N GLY A 17 20.28 2.28 16.52
CA GLY A 17 19.48 3.48 16.25
C GLY A 17 19.70 4.58 17.29
N HIS A 18 19.77 4.23 18.57
CA HIS A 18 20.04 5.17 19.67
C HIS A 18 21.37 5.91 19.50
N LYS A 19 22.44 5.22 19.06
CA LYS A 19 23.75 5.84 18.80
C LYS A 19 23.69 6.74 17.57
N LEU A 20 23.15 6.23 16.45
CA LEU A 20 23.06 6.99 15.21
C LEU A 20 22.29 8.31 15.40
N LEU A 21 21.18 8.28 16.10
CA LEU A 21 20.37 9.47 16.36
C LEU A 21 21.06 10.43 17.35
N SER A 22 21.82 9.92 18.32
CA SER A 22 22.58 10.73 19.29
C SER A 22 23.81 11.36 18.67
N ASP A 23 24.59 10.59 17.92
CA ASP A 23 25.87 11.01 17.34
C ASP A 23 25.68 11.91 16.10
N HIS A 24 24.50 11.81 15.44
CA HIS A 24 24.16 12.56 14.24
C HIS A 24 22.86 13.35 14.41
N PRO A 25 22.85 14.46 15.17
CA PRO A 25 21.63 15.25 15.43
C PRO A 25 20.93 15.77 14.17
N ASP A 26 21.67 16.05 13.12
CA ASP A 26 21.09 16.53 11.86
C ASP A 26 20.32 15.44 11.12
N CYS A 27 20.76 14.18 11.21
CA CYS A 27 19.99 13.04 10.76
C CYS A 27 18.69 12.93 11.57
N ALA A 28 18.75 13.00 12.89
CA ALA A 28 17.59 12.96 13.75
C ALA A 28 16.56 14.07 13.45
N LYS A 29 17.02 15.29 13.15
CA LYS A 29 16.15 16.42 12.77
C LYS A 29 15.51 16.24 11.38
N THR A 30 16.28 15.72 10.42
CA THR A 30 15.85 15.63 9.01
C THR A 30 14.84 14.52 8.79
N LEU A 31 14.94 13.40 9.51
CA LEU A 31 13.98 12.32 9.42
C LEU A 31 12.59 12.76 9.87
N ALA A 32 11.57 12.36 9.12
CA ALA A 32 10.18 12.62 9.47
C ALA A 32 9.67 11.70 10.58
N LYS A 33 10.22 10.49 10.68
CA LYS A 33 9.77 9.45 11.61
C LYS A 33 10.90 8.46 11.92
N TYR A 34 10.90 7.89 13.11
CA TYR A 34 11.80 6.80 13.49
C TYR A 34 11.00 5.49 13.57
N ARG A 35 11.47 4.44 12.92
CA ARG A 35 10.95 3.10 13.12
C ARG A 35 11.86 2.34 14.08
N ILE A 36 11.27 1.83 15.16
CA ILE A 36 11.96 1.09 16.21
C ILE A 36 11.35 -0.32 16.29
N ASN A 37 12.21 -1.36 16.29
CA ASN A 37 11.79 -2.71 16.62
C ASN A 37 12.14 -3.01 18.06
N PRO A 38 11.18 -3.13 18.99
CA PRO A 38 11.45 -3.37 20.39
C PRO A 38 12.32 -4.62 20.62
N GLY A 39 12.08 -5.71 19.88
CA GLY A 39 12.87 -6.95 20.00
C GLY A 39 14.34 -6.83 19.60
N ASN A 40 14.75 -5.73 18.95
CA ASN A 40 16.10 -5.53 18.42
C ASN A 40 16.84 -4.32 19.04
N VAL A 41 16.31 -3.68 20.07
CA VAL A 41 16.92 -2.44 20.65
C VAL A 41 17.89 -2.74 21.79
N GLY A 42 18.26 -3.98 22.01
CA GLY A 42 19.16 -4.38 23.10
C GLY A 42 18.64 -5.63 23.85
N LYS A 43 19.30 -6.01 24.92
CA LYS A 43 18.89 -7.15 25.76
C LYS A 43 18.85 -6.72 27.22
N GLY A 44 17.81 -7.14 27.96
CA GLY A 44 17.65 -6.84 29.38
C GLY A 44 17.62 -5.32 29.67
N LYS A 45 18.26 -4.87 30.74
CA LYS A 45 18.30 -3.46 31.14
C LYS A 45 18.82 -2.49 30.04
N LYS A 46 19.63 -2.97 29.10
CA LYS A 46 20.08 -2.16 27.96
C LYS A 46 18.96 -1.94 26.93
N HIS A 47 18.01 -2.85 26.81
CA HIS A 47 16.85 -2.72 25.96
C HIS A 47 16.04 -1.45 26.31
N ASP A 48 15.65 -1.34 27.57
CA ASP A 48 14.83 -0.23 28.05
C ASP A 48 15.53 1.12 27.89
N THR A 49 16.84 1.18 28.22
CA THR A 49 17.64 2.42 28.09
C THR A 49 17.78 2.86 26.63
N GLN A 50 18.03 1.94 25.70
CA GLN A 50 18.21 2.27 24.29
C GLN A 50 16.90 2.68 23.62
N PHE A 51 15.80 2.01 23.97
CA PHE A 51 14.46 2.39 23.55
C PHE A 51 14.13 3.79 24.07
N ALA A 52 14.32 4.04 25.37
CA ALA A 52 14.07 5.33 26.00
C ALA A 52 14.84 6.46 25.32
N THR A 53 16.14 6.25 25.04
CA THR A 53 16.96 7.26 24.32
C THR A 53 16.38 7.63 22.96
N MET A 54 15.87 6.66 22.20
CA MET A 54 15.27 6.95 20.89
C MET A 54 13.95 7.70 21.03
N VAL A 55 13.14 7.37 22.03
CA VAL A 55 11.88 8.07 22.34
C VAL A 55 12.17 9.52 22.82
N GLU A 56 13.13 9.71 23.71
CA GLU A 56 13.55 11.04 24.18
C GLU A 56 14.02 11.94 23.03
N LEU A 57 14.77 11.36 22.07
CA LEU A 57 15.18 12.09 20.87
C LEU A 57 13.99 12.42 19.96
N ALA A 58 13.00 11.54 19.89
CA ALA A 58 11.77 11.82 19.15
C ALA A 58 10.97 12.96 19.82
N CYS A 59 10.83 12.96 21.13
CA CYS A 59 10.25 14.08 21.88
C CYS A 59 11.02 15.39 21.64
N LYS A 60 12.34 15.34 21.76
CA LYS A 60 13.23 16.51 21.57
C LYS A 60 13.10 17.16 20.19
N TYR A 61 12.97 16.35 19.14
CA TYR A 61 12.90 16.82 17.75
C TYR A 61 11.50 16.80 17.16
N ASP A 62 10.50 16.57 17.98
CA ASP A 62 9.08 16.54 17.58
C ASP A 62 8.78 15.51 16.48
N LYS A 63 9.31 14.29 16.59
CA LYS A 63 9.17 13.24 15.60
C LYS A 63 8.17 12.17 16.03
N ALA A 64 7.44 11.62 15.05
CA ALA A 64 6.64 10.43 15.26
C ALA A 64 7.53 9.18 15.37
N ILE A 65 7.04 8.17 16.10
CA ILE A 65 7.67 6.85 16.19
C ILE A 65 6.72 5.80 15.62
N ARG A 66 7.27 4.86 14.86
CA ARG A 66 6.60 3.61 14.52
C ARG A 66 7.24 2.47 15.29
N ILE A 67 6.51 1.93 16.26
CA ILE A 67 6.87 0.72 16.99
C ILE A 67 6.56 -0.47 16.09
N GLY A 68 7.61 -1.13 15.62
CA GLY A 68 7.52 -2.19 14.62
C GLY A 68 7.90 -3.54 15.19
N VAL A 69 6.96 -4.24 15.81
CA VAL A 69 7.15 -5.62 16.28
C VAL A 69 7.21 -6.55 15.09
N ASN A 70 8.11 -7.54 15.15
CA ASN A 70 8.25 -8.54 14.10
C ASN A 70 8.16 -9.94 14.73
N TRP A 71 7.30 -10.78 14.19
CA TRP A 71 7.17 -12.17 14.57
C TRP A 71 8.53 -12.90 14.69
N GLY A 72 9.41 -12.74 13.72
CA GLY A 72 10.73 -13.37 13.69
C GLY A 72 11.74 -12.83 14.72
N SER A 73 11.41 -11.75 15.45
CA SER A 73 12.25 -11.16 16.50
C SER A 73 11.44 -10.76 17.73
N MET A 74 10.60 -11.68 18.19
CA MET A 74 9.77 -11.53 19.38
C MET A 74 10.62 -11.43 20.66
N ASP A 75 10.11 -10.70 21.65
CA ASP A 75 10.66 -10.68 23.00
C ASP A 75 10.49 -12.04 23.67
N GLN A 76 11.58 -12.79 23.79
CA GLN A 76 11.59 -14.14 24.33
C GLN A 76 11.28 -14.16 25.85
N ALA A 77 11.61 -13.11 26.58
CA ALA A 77 11.32 -13.02 28.01
C ALA A 77 9.81 -12.80 28.23
N LEU A 78 9.18 -11.96 27.40
CA LEU A 78 7.74 -11.76 27.42
C LEU A 78 7.01 -13.05 27.04
N LEU A 79 7.46 -13.72 25.96
CA LEU A 79 6.88 -15.00 25.53
C LEU A 79 6.93 -16.06 26.63
N ALA A 80 8.10 -16.26 27.26
CA ALA A 80 8.27 -17.25 28.36
C ALA A 80 7.31 -16.95 29.51
N ARG A 81 7.19 -15.68 29.93
CA ARG A 81 6.27 -15.25 30.98
C ARG A 81 4.81 -15.56 30.62
N LEU A 82 4.39 -15.22 29.41
CA LEU A 82 3.02 -15.49 28.96
C LEU A 82 2.73 -16.98 28.83
N MET A 83 3.69 -17.80 28.41
CA MET A 83 3.55 -19.26 28.40
C MET A 83 3.42 -19.83 29.83
N ASP A 84 4.23 -19.35 30.79
CA ASP A 84 4.13 -19.74 32.18
C ASP A 84 2.79 -19.35 32.81
N ASP A 85 2.28 -18.18 32.50
CA ASP A 85 0.98 -17.73 32.98
C ASP A 85 -0.17 -18.50 32.31
N ASN A 86 -0.07 -18.80 31.04
CA ASN A 86 -1.04 -19.64 30.32
C ASN A 86 -1.12 -21.06 30.92
N ALA A 87 0.01 -21.65 31.30
CA ALA A 87 0.06 -23.00 31.91
C ALA A 87 -0.67 -23.07 33.26
N LYS A 88 -0.92 -21.94 33.93
CA LYS A 88 -1.66 -21.85 35.20
C LYS A 88 -3.17 -21.75 35.05
N LEU A 89 -3.65 -21.52 33.82
CA LEU A 89 -5.08 -21.41 33.55
C LEU A 89 -5.76 -22.79 33.67
N SER A 90 -7.04 -22.77 34.04
CA SER A 90 -7.86 -24.00 34.06
C SER A 90 -8.03 -24.61 32.68
N GLU A 91 -8.09 -23.76 31.66
CA GLU A 91 -8.13 -24.10 30.24
C GLU A 91 -7.04 -23.31 29.52
N PRO A 92 -5.83 -23.88 29.39
CA PRO A 92 -4.73 -23.20 28.70
C PRO A 92 -5.05 -22.97 27.21
N HIS A 93 -4.71 -21.79 26.71
CA HIS A 93 -4.76 -21.48 25.29
C HIS A 93 -3.72 -22.28 24.51
N ASP A 94 -3.96 -22.42 23.19
CA ASP A 94 -2.98 -22.94 22.24
C ASP A 94 -1.68 -22.09 22.28
N ALA A 95 -0.55 -22.76 22.12
CA ALA A 95 0.76 -22.10 22.09
C ALA A 95 0.86 -21.02 21.00
N HIS A 96 0.19 -21.22 19.86
CA HIS A 96 0.14 -20.24 18.78
C HIS A 96 -0.62 -18.98 19.21
N GLU A 97 -1.75 -19.12 19.90
CA GLU A 97 -2.52 -17.99 20.45
C GLU A 97 -1.68 -17.18 21.44
N VAL A 98 -0.92 -17.85 22.31
CA VAL A 98 0.00 -17.17 23.26
C VAL A 98 1.10 -16.40 22.52
N MET A 99 1.59 -16.94 21.40
CA MET A 99 2.57 -16.24 20.56
C MET A 99 1.96 -15.01 19.89
N LEU A 100 0.73 -15.08 19.39
CA LEU A 100 0.02 -13.91 18.84
C LEU A 100 -0.19 -12.84 19.92
N GLU A 101 -0.63 -13.25 21.11
CA GLU A 101 -0.77 -12.34 22.26
C GLU A 101 0.58 -11.69 22.65
N THR A 102 1.68 -12.42 22.54
CA THR A 102 3.02 -11.87 22.79
C THR A 102 3.35 -10.72 21.83
N VAL A 103 3.02 -10.85 20.55
CA VAL A 103 3.20 -9.77 19.55
C VAL A 103 2.36 -8.55 19.91
N ILE A 104 1.10 -8.76 20.26
CA ILE A 104 0.16 -7.69 20.62
C ILE A 104 0.65 -6.96 21.88
N ARG A 105 0.98 -7.71 22.94
CA ARG A 105 1.48 -7.14 24.20
C ARG A 105 2.78 -6.38 24.01
N SER A 106 3.73 -6.93 23.26
CA SER A 106 5.00 -6.24 22.96
C SER A 106 4.77 -4.88 22.29
N ALA A 107 3.78 -4.76 21.39
CA ALA A 107 3.44 -3.51 20.76
C ALA A 107 2.80 -2.51 21.75
N LEU A 108 1.81 -2.95 22.51
CA LEU A 108 1.08 -2.09 23.45
C LEU A 108 1.95 -1.65 24.63
N ASP A 109 2.73 -2.57 25.22
CA ASP A 109 3.63 -2.25 26.34
C ASP A 109 4.72 -1.24 25.90
N SER A 110 5.26 -1.40 24.67
CA SER A 110 6.22 -0.45 24.13
C SER A 110 5.60 0.92 23.81
N ALA A 111 4.34 0.95 23.36
CA ALA A 111 3.62 2.20 23.16
C ALA A 111 3.38 2.92 24.49
N LYS A 112 2.96 2.19 25.50
CA LYS A 112 2.76 2.74 26.86
C LYS A 112 4.05 3.27 27.44
N GLN A 113 5.17 2.54 27.26
CA GLN A 113 6.48 3.03 27.69
C GLN A 113 6.87 4.32 26.98
N ALA A 114 6.57 4.44 25.68
CA ALA A 114 6.84 5.69 24.94
C ALA A 114 6.02 6.88 25.45
N GLU A 115 4.75 6.66 25.80
CA GLU A 115 3.91 7.68 26.44
C GLU A 115 4.46 8.08 27.82
N ASP A 116 4.86 7.11 28.64
CA ASP A 116 5.42 7.36 29.98
C ASP A 116 6.73 8.16 29.94
N ILE A 117 7.49 8.08 28.84
CA ILE A 117 8.66 8.93 28.56
C ILE A 117 8.27 10.34 28.14
N GLY A 118 7.05 10.54 27.65
CA GLY A 118 6.50 11.85 27.29
C GLY A 118 6.17 12.01 25.79
N LEU A 119 6.17 10.95 25.00
CA LEU A 119 5.73 11.03 23.60
C LEU A 119 4.21 11.05 23.52
N ALA A 120 3.65 12.06 22.82
CA ALA A 120 2.22 12.17 22.62
C ALA A 120 1.68 10.96 21.83
N LYS A 121 0.51 10.45 22.24
CA LYS A 121 -0.13 9.27 21.65
C LYS A 121 -0.30 9.36 20.13
N GLU A 122 -0.65 10.54 19.63
CA GLU A 122 -0.86 10.84 18.21
C GLU A 122 0.43 10.72 17.37
N LYS A 123 1.58 10.63 18.04
CA LYS A 123 2.90 10.42 17.39
C LYS A 123 3.36 8.97 17.43
N ILE A 124 2.54 8.06 17.97
CA ILE A 124 2.85 6.65 18.07
C ILE A 124 2.06 5.89 17.01
N ILE A 125 2.76 5.08 16.23
CA ILE A 125 2.20 4.21 15.22
C ILE A 125 2.60 2.78 15.53
N LEU A 126 1.66 1.83 15.57
CA LEU A 126 1.94 0.43 15.79
C LEU A 126 2.01 -0.35 14.48
N SER A 127 2.95 -1.29 14.41
CA SER A 127 3.11 -2.20 13.28
C SER A 127 3.52 -3.58 13.79
N CYS A 128 2.66 -4.56 13.60
CA CYS A 128 2.91 -5.96 13.95
C CYS A 128 3.06 -6.79 12.67
N LYS A 129 4.28 -7.17 12.34
CA LYS A 129 4.58 -7.89 11.10
C LYS A 129 4.41 -9.39 11.29
N MET A 130 3.45 -9.95 10.58
CA MET A 130 3.18 -11.39 10.49
C MET A 130 3.43 -11.87 9.06
N SER A 131 3.76 -13.14 8.89
CA SER A 131 3.97 -13.79 7.58
C SER A 131 2.77 -14.62 7.11
N VAL A 132 1.81 -14.86 8.00
CA VAL A 132 0.56 -15.59 7.73
C VAL A 132 -0.60 -14.59 7.72
N VAL A 133 -1.46 -14.69 6.70
CA VAL A 133 -2.58 -13.76 6.48
C VAL A 133 -3.55 -13.79 7.66
N GLN A 134 -3.94 -14.97 8.12
CA GLN A 134 -4.89 -15.17 9.21
C GLN A 134 -4.37 -14.57 10.52
N ASP A 135 -3.09 -14.77 10.81
CA ASP A 135 -2.43 -14.23 12.00
C ASP A 135 -2.40 -12.70 11.97
N LEU A 136 -2.07 -12.13 10.80
CA LEU A 136 -2.09 -10.67 10.61
C LEU A 136 -3.46 -10.10 10.93
N ILE A 137 -4.51 -10.70 10.37
CA ILE A 137 -5.90 -10.27 10.59
C ILE A 137 -6.27 -10.36 12.07
N THR A 138 -5.96 -11.49 12.72
CA THR A 138 -6.23 -11.69 14.16
C THR A 138 -5.53 -10.66 15.03
N VAL A 139 -4.23 -10.42 14.80
CA VAL A 139 -3.43 -9.47 15.56
C VAL A 139 -3.97 -8.05 15.42
N TYR A 140 -4.26 -7.59 14.20
CA TYR A 140 -4.72 -6.21 13.99
C TYR A 140 -6.15 -5.97 14.43
N ARG A 141 -7.05 -6.95 14.31
CA ARG A 141 -8.39 -6.88 14.91
C ARG A 141 -8.31 -6.75 16.43
N SER A 142 -7.43 -7.54 17.06
CA SER A 142 -7.20 -7.44 18.51
C SER A 142 -6.59 -6.10 18.91
N LEU A 143 -5.61 -5.59 18.18
CA LEU A 143 -5.02 -4.27 18.45
C LEU A 143 -6.06 -3.16 18.36
N SER A 144 -6.86 -3.13 17.30
CA SER A 144 -7.88 -2.10 17.08
C SER A 144 -9.00 -2.10 18.13
N GLN A 145 -9.26 -3.26 18.76
CA GLN A 145 -10.24 -3.39 19.84
C GLN A 145 -9.68 -2.95 21.21
N ARG A 146 -8.37 -3.04 21.41
CA ARG A 146 -7.72 -2.77 22.71
C ARG A 146 -7.30 -1.33 22.88
N ASP A 147 -6.96 -0.65 21.78
CA ASP A 147 -6.52 0.74 21.81
C ASP A 147 -6.71 1.42 20.45
N ASN A 148 -6.62 2.76 20.41
CA ASN A 148 -6.82 3.60 19.23
C ASN A 148 -5.51 4.22 18.69
N TYR A 149 -4.38 3.54 18.81
CA TYR A 149 -3.15 3.97 18.12
C TYR A 149 -3.31 3.88 16.62
N ALA A 150 -2.62 4.75 15.90
CA ALA A 150 -2.49 4.61 14.45
C ALA A 150 -1.81 3.28 14.08
N LEU A 151 -2.38 2.57 13.11
CA LEU A 151 -1.95 1.23 12.70
C LEU A 151 -1.29 1.24 11.32
N HIS A 152 -0.10 0.65 11.23
CA HIS A 152 0.61 0.47 9.97
C HIS A 152 0.58 -0.99 9.55
N LEU A 153 -0.25 -1.30 8.56
CA LEU A 153 -0.46 -2.64 8.06
C LEU A 153 0.66 -3.10 7.13
N GLY A 154 0.98 -4.38 7.15
CA GLY A 154 1.90 -4.99 6.20
C GLY A 154 2.17 -6.45 6.50
N LEU A 155 1.94 -7.31 5.51
CA LEU A 155 2.38 -8.70 5.57
C LEU A 155 3.88 -8.74 5.30
N THR A 156 4.65 -9.46 6.13
CA THR A 156 6.08 -9.69 5.90
C THR A 156 6.27 -11.02 5.18
N GLU A 157 7.37 -11.15 4.41
CA GLU A 157 7.71 -12.42 3.72
C GLU A 157 6.55 -12.95 2.86
N ALA A 158 5.81 -12.05 2.24
CA ALA A 158 4.63 -12.39 1.45
C ALA A 158 4.94 -13.34 0.28
N GLY A 159 6.15 -13.24 -0.26
CA GLY A 159 6.68 -14.08 -1.35
C GLY A 159 7.00 -13.31 -2.61
N ILE A 160 7.37 -14.05 -3.66
CA ILE A 160 7.74 -13.51 -4.97
C ILE A 160 6.54 -13.52 -5.93
N GLY A 161 6.51 -12.57 -6.86
CA GLY A 161 5.57 -12.52 -7.96
C GLY A 161 4.11 -12.48 -7.52
N SER A 162 3.24 -13.22 -8.19
CA SER A 162 1.80 -13.25 -7.94
C SER A 162 1.44 -13.74 -6.54
N LYS A 163 2.20 -14.70 -5.98
CA LYS A 163 1.97 -15.21 -4.62
C LYS A 163 2.05 -14.11 -3.57
N GLY A 164 3.10 -13.26 -3.68
CA GLY A 164 3.29 -12.14 -2.75
C GLY A 164 2.21 -11.08 -2.89
N ILE A 165 1.79 -10.77 -4.13
CA ILE A 165 0.72 -9.82 -4.42
C ILE A 165 -0.61 -10.33 -3.85
N VAL A 166 -0.98 -11.59 -4.13
CA VAL A 166 -2.24 -12.19 -3.65
C VAL A 166 -2.29 -12.22 -2.13
N ALA A 167 -1.21 -12.67 -1.46
CA ALA A 167 -1.17 -12.73 -0.01
C ALA A 167 -1.26 -11.34 0.64
N SER A 168 -0.55 -10.36 0.11
CA SER A 168 -0.61 -8.98 0.59
C SER A 168 -1.99 -8.37 0.37
N THR A 169 -2.58 -8.57 -0.82
CA THR A 169 -3.92 -8.08 -1.14
C THR A 169 -4.95 -8.67 -0.20
N ALA A 170 -4.96 -10.00 -0.01
CA ALA A 170 -5.90 -10.65 0.89
C ALA A 170 -5.80 -10.11 2.33
N ALA A 171 -4.58 -10.04 2.87
CA ALA A 171 -4.36 -9.58 4.23
C ALA A 171 -4.78 -8.12 4.45
N LEU A 172 -4.39 -7.23 3.55
CA LEU A 172 -4.66 -5.80 3.68
C LEU A 172 -6.12 -5.47 3.38
N SER A 173 -6.72 -6.07 2.34
CA SER A 173 -8.09 -5.76 1.95
C SER A 173 -9.11 -6.13 3.02
N ILE A 174 -8.92 -7.26 3.72
CA ILE A 174 -9.81 -7.65 4.81
C ILE A 174 -9.76 -6.62 5.94
N LEU A 175 -8.56 -6.22 6.39
CA LEU A 175 -8.40 -5.24 7.46
C LEU A 175 -8.91 -3.86 7.06
N LEU A 176 -8.58 -3.40 5.85
CA LEU A 176 -9.06 -2.12 5.32
C LEU A 176 -10.57 -2.09 5.16
N HIS A 177 -11.19 -3.22 4.78
CA HIS A 177 -12.65 -3.35 4.73
C HIS A 177 -13.30 -3.25 6.10
N ASP A 178 -12.63 -3.77 7.14
CA ASP A 178 -13.05 -3.63 8.54
C ASP A 178 -12.81 -2.20 9.10
N GLY A 179 -12.26 -1.28 8.31
CA GLY A 179 -11.88 0.07 8.75
C GLY A 179 -10.61 0.12 9.59
N ILE A 180 -9.77 -0.93 9.53
CA ILE A 180 -8.54 -1.05 10.31
C ILE A 180 -7.34 -0.70 9.42
N GLY A 181 -6.52 0.27 9.86
CA GLY A 181 -5.27 0.66 9.22
C GLY A 181 -5.24 2.08 8.69
N ASP A 182 -4.21 2.83 9.07
CA ASP A 182 -3.99 4.24 8.70
C ASP A 182 -2.93 4.38 7.61
N THR A 183 -1.97 3.47 7.58
CA THR A 183 -0.93 3.38 6.56
C THR A 183 -0.65 1.93 6.20
N ILE A 184 -0.19 1.69 4.98
CA ILE A 184 0.09 0.34 4.50
C ILE A 184 1.51 0.22 3.93
N ARG A 185 2.01 -1.02 3.91
CA ARG A 185 3.26 -1.39 3.24
C ARG A 185 3.10 -2.73 2.53
N ILE A 186 3.57 -2.78 1.31
CA ILE A 186 3.76 -4.02 0.57
C ILE A 186 5.21 -4.48 0.75
N SER A 187 5.41 -5.78 0.89
CA SER A 187 6.72 -6.41 1.05
C SER A 187 6.81 -7.62 0.13
N LEU A 188 7.33 -7.37 -1.07
CA LEU A 188 7.56 -8.41 -2.08
C LEU A 188 9.03 -8.81 -2.10
N THR A 189 9.30 -10.07 -2.36
CA THR A 189 10.62 -10.48 -2.82
C THR A 189 10.78 -9.98 -4.25
N PRO A 190 11.74 -9.10 -4.55
CA PRO A 190 11.91 -8.58 -5.90
C PRO A 190 12.36 -9.68 -6.85
N GLU A 191 11.76 -9.71 -8.04
CA GLU A 191 12.27 -10.52 -9.12
C GLU A 191 13.61 -9.95 -9.60
N PRO A 192 14.54 -10.78 -10.11
CA PRO A 192 15.82 -10.28 -10.62
C PRO A 192 15.61 -9.20 -11.67
N GLY A 193 16.20 -8.02 -11.45
CA GLY A 193 16.04 -6.87 -12.34
C GLY A 193 14.73 -6.09 -12.23
N ALA A 194 13.81 -6.49 -11.35
CA ALA A 194 12.56 -5.75 -11.16
C ALA A 194 12.78 -4.43 -10.41
N ALA A 195 12.02 -3.45 -10.80
CA ALA A 195 12.03 -2.14 -10.18
C ALA A 195 11.41 -2.18 -8.75
N ARG A 196 12.02 -1.46 -7.81
CA ARG A 196 11.56 -1.41 -6.39
C ARG A 196 10.23 -0.68 -6.22
N GLU A 197 9.88 0.21 -7.11
CA GLU A 197 8.59 0.91 -7.13
C GLU A 197 7.39 -0.01 -7.34
N LYS A 198 7.58 -1.27 -7.76
CA LYS A 198 6.50 -2.27 -7.87
C LYS A 198 5.72 -2.44 -6.56
N GLU A 199 6.40 -2.37 -5.40
CA GLU A 199 5.73 -2.44 -4.09
C GLU A 199 4.79 -1.24 -3.88
N VAL A 200 5.19 -0.05 -4.31
CA VAL A 200 4.35 1.16 -4.22
C VAL A 200 3.16 1.07 -5.18
N ILE A 201 3.39 0.60 -6.41
CA ILE A 201 2.34 0.40 -7.41
C ILE A 201 1.27 -0.56 -6.88
N VAL A 202 1.68 -1.72 -6.36
CA VAL A 202 0.75 -2.71 -5.78
C VAL A 202 -0.01 -2.13 -4.59
N ALA A 203 0.63 -1.35 -3.72
CA ALA A 203 -0.05 -0.67 -2.62
C ALA A 203 -1.12 0.32 -3.12
N GLN A 204 -0.82 1.09 -4.14
CA GLN A 204 -1.75 2.00 -4.79
C GLN A 204 -2.93 1.25 -5.43
N GLU A 205 -2.66 0.16 -6.14
CA GLU A 205 -3.68 -0.68 -6.77
C GLU A 205 -4.62 -1.31 -5.75
N ILE A 206 -4.13 -1.77 -4.61
CA ILE A 206 -4.98 -2.27 -3.52
C ILE A 206 -5.91 -1.16 -3.01
N LEU A 207 -5.39 0.01 -2.66
CA LEU A 207 -6.19 1.12 -2.13
C LEU A 207 -7.22 1.60 -3.16
N GLN A 208 -6.85 1.66 -4.43
CA GLN A 208 -7.72 2.09 -5.51
C GLN A 208 -8.82 1.06 -5.81
N THR A 209 -8.47 -0.23 -5.85
CA THR A 209 -9.44 -1.34 -6.03
C THR A 209 -10.44 -1.41 -4.88
N MET A 210 -10.01 -1.06 -3.67
CA MET A 210 -10.87 -0.98 -2.49
C MET A 210 -11.73 0.32 -2.44
N GLY A 211 -11.57 1.23 -3.39
CA GLY A 211 -12.28 2.51 -3.41
C GLY A 211 -11.87 3.48 -2.29
N LEU A 212 -10.71 3.25 -1.67
CA LEU A 212 -10.24 4.07 -0.55
C LEU A 212 -9.47 5.31 -1.00
N ARG A 213 -8.75 5.22 -2.10
CA ARG A 213 -7.95 6.32 -2.65
C ARG A 213 -7.59 6.09 -4.10
N SER A 214 -7.76 7.11 -4.93
CA SER A 214 -7.34 7.09 -6.34
C SER A 214 -5.93 7.69 -6.51
N PHE A 215 -5.18 7.14 -7.45
CA PHE A 215 -3.80 7.55 -7.75
C PHE A 215 -3.57 7.84 -9.22
N VAL A 216 -4.19 7.03 -10.08
CA VAL A 216 -4.16 7.12 -11.55
C VAL A 216 -5.53 6.76 -12.09
N PRO A 217 -5.92 7.19 -13.28
CA PRO A 217 -7.16 6.74 -13.92
C PRO A 217 -7.24 5.21 -13.98
N LEU A 218 -8.39 4.65 -13.62
CA LEU A 218 -8.61 3.20 -13.65
C LEU A 218 -8.81 2.73 -15.09
N VAL A 219 -7.99 1.77 -15.54
CA VAL A 219 -8.17 1.14 -16.85
C VAL A 219 -8.90 -0.19 -16.68
N THR A 220 -10.10 -0.27 -17.25
CA THR A 220 -10.86 -1.51 -17.36
C THR A 220 -10.63 -2.13 -18.73
N ALA A 221 -10.15 -3.36 -18.78
CA ALA A 221 -9.94 -4.10 -20.02
C ALA A 221 -10.65 -5.45 -19.97
N CYS A 222 -11.12 -5.93 -21.13
CA CYS A 222 -11.73 -7.25 -21.18
C CYS A 222 -10.68 -8.37 -21.05
N PRO A 223 -11.06 -9.55 -20.48
CA PRO A 223 -10.10 -10.65 -20.30
C PRO A 223 -9.72 -11.36 -21.61
N GLY A 224 -10.37 -11.00 -22.74
CA GLY A 224 -10.27 -11.74 -23.98
C GLY A 224 -11.11 -13.04 -23.95
N CYS A 225 -11.68 -13.38 -25.05
CA CYS A 225 -12.46 -14.63 -25.22
C CYS A 225 -12.38 -15.10 -26.67
N GLY A 226 -13.08 -16.20 -27.02
CA GLY A 226 -13.11 -16.74 -28.39
C GLY A 226 -13.61 -15.79 -29.49
N ARG A 227 -14.11 -14.61 -29.14
CA ARG A 227 -14.52 -13.53 -30.07
C ARG A 227 -13.34 -12.59 -30.44
N THR A 228 -12.22 -12.71 -29.76
CA THR A 228 -11.05 -11.84 -29.93
C THR A 228 -9.84 -12.70 -30.21
N THR A 229 -9.43 -12.82 -31.46
CA THR A 229 -8.24 -13.59 -31.87
C THR A 229 -6.99 -12.70 -31.99
N SER A 230 -7.17 -11.37 -31.99
CA SER A 230 -6.06 -10.39 -32.02
C SER A 230 -5.61 -10.09 -30.58
N THR A 231 -4.29 -9.89 -30.41
CA THR A 231 -3.66 -9.40 -29.17
C THR A 231 -3.73 -7.88 -29.02
N TYR A 232 -4.17 -7.18 -30.05
CA TYR A 232 -4.09 -5.71 -30.13
C TYR A 232 -4.80 -5.01 -28.96
N PHE A 233 -5.94 -5.53 -28.48
CA PHE A 233 -6.61 -4.94 -27.31
C PHE A 233 -5.79 -5.03 -26.02
N GLN A 234 -4.98 -6.09 -25.88
CA GLN A 234 -4.08 -6.26 -24.73
C GLN A 234 -2.92 -5.28 -24.82
N GLU A 235 -2.37 -5.11 -26.03
CA GLU A 235 -1.30 -4.15 -26.31
C GLU A 235 -1.78 -2.73 -26.07
N LEU A 236 -2.95 -2.38 -26.60
CA LEU A 236 -3.58 -1.06 -26.38
C LEU A 236 -3.88 -0.81 -24.89
N ALA A 237 -4.46 -1.78 -24.17
CA ALA A 237 -4.73 -1.63 -22.74
C ALA A 237 -3.45 -1.38 -21.94
N SER A 238 -2.39 -2.12 -22.25
CA SER A 238 -1.07 -1.93 -21.63
C SER A 238 -0.47 -0.57 -21.96
N GLN A 239 -0.55 -0.15 -23.23
CA GLN A 239 -0.07 1.16 -23.67
C GLN A 239 -0.80 2.29 -22.97
N ILE A 240 -2.13 2.27 -22.94
CA ILE A 240 -2.95 3.28 -22.26
C ILE A 240 -2.66 3.30 -20.75
N GLN A 241 -2.53 2.16 -20.10
CA GLN A 241 -2.16 2.11 -18.67
C GLN A 241 -0.80 2.77 -18.40
N ASN A 242 0.20 2.51 -19.24
CA ASN A 242 1.52 3.12 -19.13
C ASN A 242 1.47 4.63 -19.44
N TYR A 243 0.72 5.03 -20.45
CA TYR A 243 0.50 6.43 -20.80
C TYR A 243 -0.10 7.22 -19.64
N LEU A 244 -1.20 6.74 -19.06
CA LEU A 244 -1.84 7.37 -17.91
C LEU A 244 -0.90 7.51 -16.71
N ARG A 245 -0.12 6.47 -16.39
CA ARG A 245 0.88 6.52 -15.31
C ARG A 245 1.98 7.55 -15.58
N THR A 246 2.43 7.65 -16.82
CA THR A 246 3.50 8.58 -17.23
C THR A 246 3.02 10.03 -17.18
N GLN A 247 1.79 10.29 -17.62
CA GLN A 247 1.22 11.64 -17.66
C GLN A 247 0.71 12.10 -16.28
N MET A 248 0.37 11.18 -15.38
CA MET A 248 -0.27 11.48 -14.11
C MET A 248 0.43 12.54 -13.26
N PRO A 249 1.78 12.56 -13.10
CA PRO A 249 2.44 13.59 -12.33
C PRO A 249 2.15 15.01 -12.85
N ALA A 250 2.21 15.22 -14.18
CA ALA A 250 1.92 16.50 -14.80
C ALA A 250 0.44 16.86 -14.74
N TRP A 251 -0.45 15.90 -14.94
CA TRP A 251 -1.89 16.13 -14.85
C TRP A 251 -2.33 16.46 -13.43
N LYS A 252 -1.80 15.78 -12.44
CA LYS A 252 -2.14 16.01 -11.03
C LYS A 252 -1.77 17.42 -10.54
N GLU A 253 -0.76 18.04 -11.15
CA GLU A 253 -0.40 19.43 -10.88
C GLU A 253 -1.38 20.42 -11.50
N ARG A 254 -2.01 20.07 -12.64
CA ARG A 254 -2.86 20.95 -13.44
C ARG A 254 -4.35 20.72 -13.22
N TYR A 255 -4.78 19.48 -13.02
CA TYR A 255 -6.19 19.09 -13.02
C TYR A 255 -6.56 18.45 -11.69
N ARG A 256 -7.64 18.91 -11.11
CA ARG A 256 -8.14 18.35 -9.85
C ARG A 256 -9.09 17.19 -10.12
N GLY A 257 -8.82 16.02 -9.50
CA GLY A 257 -9.68 14.83 -9.56
C GLY A 257 -9.47 13.97 -10.80
N VAL A 258 -8.45 14.26 -11.63
CA VAL A 258 -8.13 13.44 -12.81
C VAL A 258 -7.78 11.99 -12.44
N GLU A 259 -7.30 11.77 -11.23
CA GLU A 259 -7.02 10.44 -10.66
C GLU A 259 -8.26 9.56 -10.50
N ASP A 260 -9.45 10.14 -10.45
CA ASP A 260 -10.73 9.43 -10.28
C ASP A 260 -11.35 9.01 -11.62
N MET A 261 -10.76 9.40 -12.74
CA MET A 261 -11.22 9.05 -14.08
C MET A 261 -11.15 7.54 -14.33
N SER A 262 -12.08 7.03 -15.10
CA SER A 262 -12.09 5.66 -15.60
C SER A 262 -11.96 5.60 -17.11
N VAL A 263 -11.14 4.66 -17.59
CA VAL A 263 -10.91 4.40 -19.02
C VAL A 263 -11.27 2.95 -19.31
N ALA A 264 -11.97 2.68 -20.42
CA ALA A 264 -12.27 1.33 -20.85
C ALA A 264 -11.59 0.99 -22.18
N VAL A 265 -10.94 -0.19 -22.25
CA VAL A 265 -10.36 -0.75 -23.48
C VAL A 265 -10.94 -2.14 -23.73
N MET A 266 -11.89 -2.22 -24.67
CA MET A 266 -12.65 -3.44 -24.93
C MET A 266 -12.28 -4.06 -26.28
N GLY A 267 -12.20 -5.38 -26.33
CA GLY A 267 -11.70 -6.13 -27.48
C GLY A 267 -12.76 -6.64 -28.46
N CYS A 268 -14.06 -6.30 -28.30
CA CYS A 268 -15.13 -6.66 -29.26
C CYS A 268 -16.37 -5.82 -29.05
N VAL A 269 -17.24 -5.79 -30.05
CA VAL A 269 -18.48 -4.98 -30.02
C VAL A 269 -19.61 -5.63 -29.17
N VAL A 270 -19.44 -6.81 -28.64
CA VAL A 270 -20.53 -7.48 -27.88
C VAL A 270 -20.71 -6.87 -26.49
N ASN A 271 -19.66 -6.81 -25.72
CA ASN A 271 -19.66 -6.18 -24.39
C ASN A 271 -19.02 -4.77 -24.42
N GLY A 272 -18.20 -4.51 -25.44
CA GLY A 272 -17.42 -3.29 -25.55
C GLY A 272 -18.24 -2.00 -25.45
N PRO A 273 -19.33 -1.83 -26.19
CA PRO A 273 -20.16 -0.63 -26.10
C PRO A 273 -20.81 -0.44 -24.73
N GLY A 274 -21.21 -1.54 -24.06
CA GLY A 274 -21.78 -1.49 -22.71
C GLY A 274 -20.76 -1.01 -21.68
N GLU A 275 -19.63 -1.69 -21.59
CA GLU A 275 -18.56 -1.35 -20.65
C GLU A 275 -17.94 0.03 -20.94
N SER A 276 -17.72 0.38 -22.22
CA SER A 276 -17.20 1.68 -22.61
C SER A 276 -18.11 2.84 -22.22
N LYS A 277 -19.42 2.62 -22.15
CA LYS A 277 -20.40 3.63 -21.73
C LYS A 277 -20.39 3.88 -20.21
N HIS A 278 -19.92 2.94 -19.43
CA HIS A 278 -19.81 3.10 -17.98
C HIS A 278 -18.52 3.79 -17.53
N ALA A 279 -17.53 3.90 -18.44
CA ALA A 279 -16.31 4.66 -18.19
C ALA A 279 -16.49 6.12 -18.60
N ASN A 280 -15.64 7.00 -18.06
CA ASN A 280 -15.57 8.38 -18.49
C ASN A 280 -15.19 8.49 -19.98
N ILE A 281 -14.21 7.69 -20.40
CA ILE A 281 -13.88 7.50 -21.81
C ILE A 281 -13.59 6.04 -22.08
N GLY A 282 -14.10 5.50 -23.17
CA GLY A 282 -13.90 4.08 -23.51
C GLY A 282 -13.85 3.82 -25.00
N ILE A 283 -13.03 2.86 -25.39
CA ILE A 283 -12.91 2.39 -26.78
C ILE A 283 -13.34 0.93 -26.89
N SER A 284 -14.06 0.60 -27.95
CA SER A 284 -14.47 -0.75 -28.28
C SER A 284 -13.81 -1.17 -29.59
N LEU A 285 -12.79 -2.01 -29.49
CA LEU A 285 -12.07 -2.53 -30.65
C LEU A 285 -12.92 -3.59 -31.40
N PRO A 286 -12.66 -3.81 -32.68
CA PRO A 286 -13.33 -4.87 -33.42
C PRO A 286 -12.84 -6.26 -32.98
N GLY A 287 -13.78 -7.18 -32.80
CA GLY A 287 -13.48 -8.59 -32.63
C GLY A 287 -13.24 -9.33 -33.94
N THR A 288 -13.06 -10.64 -33.87
CA THR A 288 -12.84 -11.51 -35.02
C THR A 288 -14.02 -11.44 -36.00
N GLY A 289 -13.75 -11.10 -37.25
CA GLY A 289 -14.76 -10.99 -38.31
C GLY A 289 -15.63 -9.74 -38.26
N GLU A 290 -15.37 -8.82 -37.34
CA GLU A 290 -16.03 -7.53 -37.23
C GLU A 290 -15.39 -6.49 -38.19
N ARG A 291 -16.10 -5.40 -38.46
CA ARG A 291 -15.55 -4.30 -39.28
C ARG A 291 -14.38 -3.65 -38.51
N PRO A 292 -13.27 -3.30 -39.17
CA PRO A 292 -12.09 -2.70 -38.54
C PRO A 292 -12.33 -1.25 -38.13
N VAL A 293 -13.26 -1.03 -37.22
CA VAL A 293 -13.65 0.28 -36.68
C VAL A 293 -13.73 0.22 -35.18
N ALA A 294 -13.24 1.23 -34.51
CA ALA A 294 -13.18 1.33 -33.05
C ALA A 294 -14.01 2.52 -32.57
N PRO A 295 -15.29 2.33 -32.21
CA PRO A 295 -16.09 3.39 -31.63
C PRO A 295 -15.55 3.80 -30.25
N VAL A 296 -15.48 5.10 -30.01
CA VAL A 296 -15.14 5.73 -28.75
C VAL A 296 -16.40 6.30 -28.12
N TYR A 297 -16.48 6.16 -26.82
CA TYR A 297 -17.58 6.66 -25.98
C TYR A 297 -17.01 7.60 -24.92
N GLU A 298 -17.69 8.72 -24.70
CA GLU A 298 -17.39 9.66 -23.63
C GLU A 298 -18.66 9.92 -22.83
N ASP A 299 -18.60 9.77 -21.52
CA ASP A 299 -19.74 9.97 -20.61
C ASP A 299 -21.03 9.25 -21.05
N GLY A 300 -20.90 8.04 -21.57
CA GLY A 300 -22.00 7.21 -22.03
C GLY A 300 -22.44 7.41 -23.48
N GLU A 301 -21.97 8.47 -24.16
CA GLU A 301 -22.34 8.79 -25.53
C GLU A 301 -21.24 8.42 -26.52
N LYS A 302 -21.64 7.88 -27.68
CA LYS A 302 -20.70 7.61 -28.77
C LYS A 302 -20.29 8.91 -29.42
N THR A 303 -18.99 9.25 -29.39
CA THR A 303 -18.46 10.50 -29.92
C THR A 303 -17.81 10.33 -31.30
N VAL A 304 -16.82 9.46 -31.40
CA VAL A 304 -16.03 9.27 -32.62
C VAL A 304 -15.86 7.79 -32.93
N THR A 305 -15.44 7.48 -34.13
CA THR A 305 -15.05 6.11 -34.53
C THR A 305 -13.68 6.13 -35.15
N LEU A 306 -12.71 5.57 -34.51
CA LEU A 306 -11.33 5.49 -34.99
C LEU A 306 -11.17 4.37 -36.01
N LYS A 307 -10.20 4.52 -36.94
CA LYS A 307 -9.92 3.55 -38.00
C LYS A 307 -8.45 3.65 -38.41
N GLY A 308 -7.90 2.53 -38.88
CA GLY A 308 -6.53 2.50 -39.40
C GLY A 308 -5.52 2.06 -38.35
N ASP A 309 -4.27 2.48 -38.52
CA ASP A 309 -3.13 1.94 -37.76
C ASP A 309 -2.75 2.79 -36.53
N ASN A 310 -3.24 4.03 -36.43
CA ASN A 310 -2.89 4.97 -35.38
C ASN A 310 -3.96 5.08 -34.28
N ILE A 311 -4.75 4.02 -34.07
CA ILE A 311 -5.84 4.04 -33.06
C ILE A 311 -5.33 4.34 -31.66
N ALA A 312 -4.13 3.87 -31.30
CA ALA A 312 -3.57 4.05 -29.97
C ALA A 312 -3.25 5.53 -29.70
N GLU A 313 -2.52 6.16 -30.61
CA GLU A 313 -2.13 7.56 -30.54
C GLU A 313 -3.35 8.50 -30.59
N GLU A 314 -4.29 8.23 -31.50
CA GLU A 314 -5.54 8.99 -31.60
C GLU A 314 -6.37 8.85 -30.31
N PHE A 315 -6.37 7.67 -29.66
CA PHE A 315 -7.10 7.48 -28.42
C PHE A 315 -6.41 8.17 -27.23
N GLU A 316 -5.07 8.21 -27.17
CA GLU A 316 -4.31 9.01 -26.21
C GLU A 316 -4.59 10.51 -26.33
N GLU A 317 -4.68 11.02 -27.56
CA GLU A 317 -5.07 12.41 -27.83
C GLU A 317 -6.50 12.71 -27.35
N LEU A 318 -7.46 11.80 -27.58
CA LEU A 318 -8.82 11.92 -27.09
C LEU A 318 -8.90 11.92 -25.58
N ILE A 319 -8.13 11.06 -24.89
CA ILE A 319 -8.02 11.06 -23.43
C ILE A 319 -7.51 12.41 -22.93
N SER A 320 -6.45 12.94 -23.53
CA SER A 320 -5.89 14.25 -23.15
C SER A 320 -6.91 15.37 -23.35
N ALA A 321 -7.58 15.41 -24.50
CA ALA A 321 -8.61 16.39 -24.81
C ALA A 321 -9.82 16.27 -23.86
N TYR A 322 -10.21 15.05 -23.49
CA TYR A 322 -11.26 14.80 -22.49
C TYR A 322 -10.88 15.41 -21.14
N ILE A 323 -9.64 15.16 -20.67
CA ILE A 323 -9.14 15.69 -19.40
C ILE A 323 -9.12 17.22 -19.41
N GLU A 324 -8.58 17.84 -20.44
CA GLU A 324 -8.51 19.31 -20.59
C GLU A 324 -9.89 19.97 -20.57
N ARG A 325 -10.88 19.31 -21.14
CA ARG A 325 -12.25 19.82 -21.21
C ARG A 325 -13.04 19.60 -19.92
N THR A 326 -12.81 18.47 -19.23
CA THR A 326 -13.67 18.00 -18.15
C THR A 326 -13.17 18.41 -16.77
N TYR A 327 -11.86 18.41 -16.57
CA TYR A 327 -11.26 18.68 -15.28
C TYR A 327 -10.78 20.14 -15.17
N SER A 328 -11.16 20.79 -14.08
CA SER A 328 -10.78 22.19 -13.84
C SER A 328 -9.29 22.30 -13.58
N SER A 329 -8.67 23.36 -14.12
CA SER A 329 -7.30 23.73 -13.75
C SER A 329 -7.19 24.01 -12.26
N ARG A 330 -6.09 23.57 -11.63
CA ARG A 330 -5.77 23.89 -10.24
C ARG A 330 -5.36 25.32 -10.06
#